data_9abd1e6eeb9164ad644e1d5f9132df5e
#
_entry.id   9abd1e6eeb9164ad644e1d5f9132df5e
#
_cell.length_a   1.000
_cell.length_b   1.000
_cell.length_c   1.000
_cell.angle_alpha   90.00
_cell.angle_beta   90.00
_cell.angle_gamma   90.00
#
_symmetry.space_group_name_H-M   'P 1'
#
loop_
_entity.id
_entity.type
_entity.pdbx_description
1 polymer ?
#
loop_
_entity_poly.entity_id
_entity_poly.type
_entity_poly.pdbx_seq_one_letter_code
_entity_poly.pdbx_strand_id
1 'polypeptide(L)'
;STGFRLPHLCLPRPGIDLQKWAVIACDQYTAEPDYWQRVAQQVGDAPSTLSLIFPEAYLGAADAPQRIERIQATMRRYLADGLLVDHDGAVLVERRIGRHLRRGLMLELDLEHYDFSPSSTSLIRPTEGTIVERLAPRIEVRRDAELELPHILVLIDDPACSVIEPVAAERSALRALYDTELMGGGGHVSGHALTAEQGERVVRALQALAEPSAFAARYAVPAG
;
A
#
# COMPACT_ATOMS: atom_id res chain seq x y z
N SER A 1 5.01 -4.14 -21.61
CA SER A 1 4.67 -4.49 -20.22
C SER A 1 4.48 -3.23 -19.41
N THR A 2 3.47 -3.16 -18.54
CA THR A 2 3.25 -2.06 -17.60
C THR A 2 4.07 -2.20 -16.33
N GLY A 3 4.73 -3.34 -16.12
CA GLY A 3 5.39 -3.70 -14.88
C GLY A 3 4.45 -4.13 -13.74
N PHE A 4 3.13 -4.12 -13.93
CA PHE A 4 2.21 -4.63 -12.91
C PHE A 4 2.13 -6.16 -12.93
N ARG A 5 2.14 -6.75 -11.72
CA ARG A 5 2.04 -8.18 -11.47
C ARG A 5 1.06 -8.47 -10.34
N LEU A 6 0.64 -9.73 -10.24
CA LEU A 6 -0.09 -10.20 -9.07
C LEU A 6 0.88 -10.28 -7.89
N PRO A 7 0.51 -9.73 -6.72
CA PRO A 7 1.41 -9.63 -5.58
C PRO A 7 1.42 -10.91 -4.75
N HIS A 8 2.50 -11.06 -3.99
CA HIS A 8 2.57 -11.90 -2.80
C HIS A 8 2.44 -11.02 -1.57
N LEU A 9 1.40 -11.22 -0.78
CA LEU A 9 1.05 -10.39 0.36
C LEU A 9 1.11 -11.19 1.66
N CYS A 10 1.46 -10.51 2.75
CA CYS A 10 1.32 -11.04 4.11
C CYS A 10 0.16 -10.36 4.81
N LEU A 11 -0.84 -11.13 5.20
CA LEU A 11 -2.02 -10.66 5.91
C LEU A 11 -1.96 -11.04 7.39
N PRO A 12 -2.55 -10.24 8.31
CA PRO A 12 -2.68 -10.69 9.69
C PRO A 12 -3.52 -11.96 9.76
N ARG A 13 -3.04 -12.94 10.54
CA ARG A 13 -3.79 -14.21 10.70
C ARG A 13 -5.16 -13.97 11.32
N PRO A 14 -6.15 -14.84 11.05
CA PRO A 14 -7.46 -14.78 11.70
C PRO A 14 -7.35 -14.75 13.23
N GLY A 15 -8.16 -13.90 13.86
CA GLY A 15 -8.17 -13.73 15.32
C GLY A 15 -7.30 -12.60 15.86
N ILE A 16 -6.49 -11.95 15.02
CA ILE A 16 -5.82 -10.69 15.39
C ILE A 16 -6.87 -9.57 15.45
N ASP A 17 -6.80 -8.73 16.49
CA ASP A 17 -7.62 -7.52 16.61
C ASP A 17 -7.19 -6.51 15.53
N LEU A 18 -7.97 -6.42 14.46
CA LEU A 18 -7.68 -5.57 13.32
C LEU A 18 -7.72 -4.07 13.63
N GLN A 19 -8.48 -3.65 14.65
CA GLN A 19 -8.52 -2.24 15.06
C GLN A 19 -7.21 -1.81 15.73
N LYS A 20 -6.50 -2.74 16.37
CA LYS A 20 -5.16 -2.52 16.92
C LYS A 20 -4.06 -2.82 15.92
N TRP A 21 -4.32 -3.73 14.98
CA TRP A 21 -3.38 -4.09 13.93
C TRP A 21 -3.18 -2.94 12.94
N ALA A 22 -4.27 -2.39 12.39
CA ALA A 22 -4.24 -1.42 11.31
C ALA A 22 -4.07 0.01 11.83
N VAL A 23 -2.86 0.54 11.75
CA VAL A 23 -2.52 1.90 12.18
C VAL A 23 -2.59 2.85 11.00
N ILE A 24 -3.14 4.05 11.21
CA ILE A 24 -3.19 5.09 10.20
C ILE A 24 -1.85 5.84 10.20
N ALA A 25 -1.06 5.64 9.15
CA ALA A 25 0.22 6.29 8.94
C ALA A 25 0.16 7.11 7.65
N CYS A 26 -0.60 8.22 7.68
CA CYS A 26 -0.70 9.15 6.56
C CYS A 26 0.10 10.43 6.83
N ASP A 27 0.42 11.20 5.79
CA ASP A 27 1.25 12.40 5.87
C ASP A 27 0.74 13.42 6.91
N GLN A 28 -0.57 13.47 7.13
CA GLN A 28 -1.19 14.36 8.11
C GLN A 28 -0.69 14.12 9.54
N TYR A 29 -0.31 12.88 9.88
CA TYR A 29 0.04 12.49 11.25
C TYR A 29 1.50 12.06 11.41
N THR A 30 2.26 11.90 10.33
CA THR A 30 3.59 11.28 10.39
C THR A 30 4.57 12.01 11.30
N ALA A 31 4.46 13.34 11.41
CA ALA A 31 5.34 14.17 12.21
C ALA A 31 4.74 14.60 13.57
N GLU A 32 3.59 14.07 13.99
CA GLU A 32 2.90 14.44 15.23
C GLU A 32 3.18 13.48 16.40
N PRO A 33 4.08 13.81 17.35
CA PRO A 33 4.41 12.91 18.46
C PRO A 33 3.20 12.51 19.32
N ASP A 34 2.29 13.45 19.59
CA ASP A 34 1.10 13.21 20.41
C ASP A 34 0.13 12.21 19.75
N TYR A 35 0.04 12.23 18.41
CA TYR A 35 -0.72 11.23 17.69
C TYR A 35 -0.15 9.83 17.93
N TRP A 36 1.16 9.66 17.78
CA TRP A 36 1.82 8.37 17.94
C TRP A 36 1.79 7.87 19.38
N GLN A 37 1.82 8.75 20.37
CA GLN A 37 1.63 8.36 21.78
C GLN A 37 0.21 7.80 22.02
N ARG A 38 -0.83 8.46 21.49
CA ARG A 38 -2.21 7.95 21.60
C ARG A 38 -2.38 6.60 20.89
N VAL A 39 -1.79 6.45 19.69
CA VAL A 39 -1.80 5.19 18.95
C VAL A 39 -1.13 4.09 19.77
N ALA A 40 0.04 4.35 20.35
CA ALA A 40 0.75 3.39 21.18
C ALA A 40 -0.07 2.97 22.42
N GLN A 41 -0.75 3.91 23.08
CA GLN A 41 -1.63 3.61 24.21
C GLN A 41 -2.83 2.73 23.78
N GLN A 42 -3.41 3.01 22.62
CA GLN A 42 -4.56 2.24 22.09
C GLN A 42 -4.15 0.81 21.69
N VAL A 43 -2.99 0.66 21.07
CA VAL A 43 -2.42 -0.63 20.66
C VAL A 43 -2.03 -1.46 21.89
N GLY A 44 -1.38 -0.83 22.89
CA GLY A 44 -0.81 -1.53 24.05
C GLY A 44 0.19 -2.60 23.62
N ASP A 45 0.08 -3.80 24.19
CA ASP A 45 0.95 -4.95 23.90
C ASP A 45 0.45 -5.82 22.72
N ALA A 46 -0.63 -5.41 22.03
CA ALA A 46 -1.17 -6.19 20.94
C ALA A 46 -0.25 -6.17 19.71
N PRO A 47 -0.22 -7.23 18.89
CA PRO A 47 0.42 -7.19 17.60
C PRO A 47 -0.17 -6.08 16.73
N SER A 48 0.72 -5.28 16.09
CA SER A 48 0.29 -4.11 15.33
C SER A 48 1.32 -3.71 14.28
N THR A 49 0.85 -3.13 13.19
CA THR A 49 1.71 -2.47 12.20
C THR A 49 2.48 -1.27 12.76
N LEU A 50 2.06 -0.71 13.92
CA LEU A 50 2.83 0.30 14.65
C LEU A 50 4.26 -0.18 14.93
N SER A 51 4.43 -1.46 15.26
CA SER A 51 5.74 -2.06 15.57
C SER A 51 6.57 -2.41 14.33
N LEU A 52 6.00 -2.21 13.13
CA LEU A 52 6.63 -2.52 11.84
C LEU A 52 6.99 -1.27 11.02
N ILE A 53 6.64 -0.08 11.50
CA ILE A 53 6.87 1.19 10.80
C ILE A 53 7.74 2.13 11.64
N PHE A 54 8.40 3.08 10.96
CA PHE A 54 9.20 4.14 11.59
C PHE A 54 8.53 5.49 11.36
N PRO A 55 7.72 6.00 12.32
CA PRO A 55 7.07 7.30 12.18
C PRO A 55 8.07 8.46 12.06
N GLU A 56 7.80 9.42 11.19
CA GLU A 56 8.67 10.59 10.97
C GLU A 56 8.83 11.48 12.22
N ALA A 57 7.88 11.43 13.15
CA ALA A 57 7.99 12.10 14.44
C ALA A 57 9.25 11.69 15.25
N TYR A 58 9.87 10.57 14.90
CA TYR A 58 11.09 10.07 15.55
C TYR A 58 12.35 10.23 14.69
N LEU A 59 12.25 10.90 13.54
CA LEU A 59 13.42 11.24 12.74
C LEU A 59 14.35 12.17 13.53
N GLY A 60 15.64 11.81 13.60
CA GLY A 60 16.64 12.57 14.37
C GLY A 60 16.61 12.32 15.88
N ALA A 61 15.74 11.44 16.38
CA ALA A 61 15.81 11.01 17.77
C ALA A 61 17.11 10.22 18.05
N ALA A 62 17.70 10.42 19.24
CA ALA A 62 18.95 9.77 19.61
C ALA A 62 18.86 8.22 19.59
N ASP A 63 17.66 7.68 19.78
CA ASP A 63 17.38 6.24 19.79
C ASP A 63 16.86 5.71 18.43
N ALA A 64 16.95 6.49 17.35
CA ALA A 64 16.48 6.07 16.02
C ALA A 64 17.10 4.75 15.54
N PRO A 65 18.42 4.50 15.66
CA PRO A 65 19.00 3.21 15.27
C PRO A 65 18.39 2.02 16.03
N GLN A 66 18.21 2.15 17.34
CA GLN A 66 17.63 1.09 18.18
C GLN A 66 16.14 0.84 17.84
N ARG A 67 15.42 1.90 17.40
CA ARG A 67 14.04 1.75 16.92
C ARG A 67 14.00 0.94 15.62
N ILE A 68 14.91 1.23 14.68
CA ILE A 68 15.02 0.51 13.40
C ILE A 68 15.34 -0.96 13.64
N GLU A 69 16.33 -1.26 14.49
CA GLU A 69 16.65 -2.64 14.87
C GLU A 69 15.43 -3.39 15.46
N ARG A 70 14.67 -2.72 16.35
CA ARG A 70 13.45 -3.32 16.92
C ARG A 70 12.38 -3.59 15.89
N ILE A 71 12.20 -2.70 14.91
CA ILE A 71 11.25 -2.88 13.80
C ILE A 71 11.63 -4.13 13.00
N GLN A 72 12.88 -4.26 12.57
CA GLN A 72 13.37 -5.39 11.80
C GLN A 72 13.27 -6.71 12.59
N ALA A 73 13.64 -6.68 13.88
CA ALA A 73 13.48 -7.83 14.77
C ALA A 73 12.01 -8.23 14.95
N THR A 74 11.11 -7.24 15.01
CA THR A 74 9.66 -7.51 15.13
C THR A 74 9.08 -8.08 13.84
N MET A 75 9.52 -7.63 12.66
CA MET A 75 9.13 -8.24 11.38
C MET A 75 9.48 -9.73 11.37
N ARG A 76 10.73 -10.08 11.68
CA ARG A 76 11.18 -11.49 11.77
C ARG A 76 10.36 -12.30 12.77
N ARG A 77 10.12 -11.72 13.96
CA ARG A 77 9.32 -12.37 14.99
C ARG A 77 7.88 -12.62 14.54
N TYR A 78 7.21 -11.63 13.93
CA TYR A 78 5.83 -11.78 13.46
C TYR A 78 5.68 -12.86 12.40
N LEU A 79 6.68 -13.00 11.52
CA LEU A 79 6.74 -14.10 10.55
C LEU A 79 6.97 -15.44 11.25
N ALA A 80 7.96 -15.54 12.15
CA ALA A 80 8.28 -16.76 12.87
C ALA A 80 7.13 -17.26 13.77
N ASP A 81 6.41 -16.33 14.41
CA ASP A 81 5.27 -16.64 15.29
C ASP A 81 3.97 -16.93 14.50
N GLY A 82 4.01 -16.87 13.16
CA GLY A 82 2.84 -17.09 12.31
C GLY A 82 1.72 -16.07 12.54
N LEU A 83 2.08 -14.83 12.92
CA LEU A 83 1.10 -13.72 13.04
C LEU A 83 0.69 -13.19 11.68
N LEU A 84 1.46 -13.51 10.64
CA LEU A 84 1.20 -13.19 9.25
C LEU A 84 0.98 -14.49 8.48
N VAL A 85 0.05 -14.45 7.54
CA VAL A 85 -0.27 -15.57 6.63
C VAL A 85 -0.15 -15.09 5.19
N ASP A 86 0.38 -15.94 4.35
CA ASP A 86 0.59 -15.65 2.94
C ASP A 86 -0.74 -15.56 2.18
N HIS A 87 -0.78 -14.64 1.24
CA HIS A 87 -1.87 -14.48 0.28
C HIS A 87 -1.30 -14.14 -1.09
N ASP A 88 -1.46 -15.06 -2.03
CA ASP A 88 -1.12 -14.83 -3.43
C ASP A 88 -2.30 -14.26 -4.19
N GLY A 89 -2.07 -13.18 -4.94
CA GLY A 89 -3.05 -12.55 -5.78
C GLY A 89 -3.47 -11.15 -5.35
N ALA A 90 -4.17 -10.47 -6.23
CA ALA A 90 -4.61 -9.10 -6.02
C ALA A 90 -5.74 -9.02 -4.98
N VAL A 91 -5.82 -7.87 -4.31
CA VAL A 91 -6.88 -7.56 -3.34
C VAL A 91 -7.58 -6.29 -3.74
N LEU A 92 -8.90 -6.34 -3.83
CA LEU A 92 -9.73 -5.14 -3.90
C LEU A 92 -9.84 -4.55 -2.50
N VAL A 93 -9.34 -3.33 -2.33
CA VAL A 93 -9.41 -2.59 -1.07
C VAL A 93 -10.46 -1.50 -1.19
N GLU A 94 -11.38 -1.45 -0.23
CA GLU A 94 -12.34 -0.37 -0.10
C GLU A 94 -12.12 0.35 1.23
N ARG A 95 -12.05 1.68 1.20
CA ARG A 95 -12.01 2.52 2.40
C ARG A 95 -13.14 3.55 2.36
N ARG A 96 -13.93 3.58 3.42
CA ARG A 96 -15.06 4.51 3.59
C ARG A 96 -14.81 5.46 4.75
N ILE A 97 -14.92 6.76 4.48
CA ILE A 97 -14.88 7.81 5.51
C ILE A 97 -16.12 8.69 5.30
N GLY A 98 -17.07 8.64 6.21
CA GLY A 98 -18.35 9.30 6.03
C GLY A 98 -19.04 8.83 4.74
N ARG A 99 -19.35 9.76 3.83
CA ARG A 99 -19.96 9.47 2.51
C ARG A 99 -18.94 9.11 1.42
N HIS A 100 -17.64 9.27 1.68
CA HIS A 100 -16.61 9.05 0.68
C HIS A 100 -16.15 7.61 0.69
N LEU A 101 -16.20 6.97 -0.47
CA LEU A 101 -15.70 5.63 -0.71
C LEU A 101 -14.52 5.71 -1.68
N ARG A 102 -13.36 5.23 -1.27
CA ARG A 102 -12.19 5.03 -2.13
C ARG A 102 -12.03 3.54 -2.40
N ARG A 103 -11.74 3.20 -3.65
CA ARG A 103 -11.41 1.86 -4.10
C ARG A 103 -10.01 1.82 -4.67
N GLY A 104 -9.34 0.70 -4.48
CA GLY A 104 -8.02 0.45 -5.04
C GLY A 104 -7.75 -1.04 -5.14
N LEU A 105 -6.66 -1.35 -5.81
CA LEU A 105 -6.16 -2.71 -5.96
C LEU A 105 -4.75 -2.80 -5.37
N MET A 106 -4.50 -3.82 -4.56
CA MET A 106 -3.15 -4.19 -4.17
C MET A 106 -2.51 -4.99 -5.30
N LEU A 107 -1.44 -4.46 -5.86
CA LEU A 107 -0.66 -5.05 -6.95
C LEU A 107 0.82 -4.88 -6.66
N GLU A 108 1.64 -5.67 -7.30
CA GLU A 108 3.09 -5.50 -7.35
C GLU A 108 3.47 -4.67 -8.57
N LEU A 109 4.44 -3.76 -8.42
CA LEU A 109 4.96 -2.94 -9.49
C LEU A 109 6.46 -3.16 -9.65
N ASP A 110 6.87 -3.58 -10.85
CA ASP A 110 8.27 -3.68 -11.23
C ASP A 110 8.87 -2.29 -11.46
N LEU A 111 9.74 -1.86 -10.56
CA LEU A 111 10.35 -0.53 -10.58
C LEU A 111 11.34 -0.33 -11.72
N GLU A 112 11.79 -1.38 -12.41
CA GLU A 112 12.62 -1.26 -13.63
C GLU A 112 11.87 -0.59 -14.80
N HIS A 113 10.54 -0.50 -14.70
CA HIS A 113 9.71 0.26 -15.65
C HIS A 113 9.59 1.75 -15.31
N TYR A 114 10.24 2.19 -14.25
CA TYR A 114 10.19 3.58 -13.78
C TYR A 114 11.45 4.32 -14.18
N ASP A 115 11.30 5.52 -14.76
CA ASP A 115 12.41 6.34 -15.20
C ASP A 115 12.18 7.80 -14.80
N PHE A 116 13.09 8.35 -14.00
CA PHE A 116 13.06 9.73 -13.50
C PHE A 116 13.62 10.78 -14.45
N SER A 117 14.22 10.37 -15.57
CA SER A 117 14.89 11.32 -16.46
C SER A 117 13.90 12.32 -17.04
N PRO A 118 14.30 13.58 -17.29
CA PRO A 118 13.43 14.59 -17.89
C PRO A 118 12.90 14.21 -19.29
N SER A 119 13.65 13.33 -19.99
CA SER A 119 13.28 12.80 -21.32
C SER A 119 12.53 11.48 -21.27
N SER A 120 12.17 11.02 -20.08
CA SER A 120 11.49 9.73 -19.89
C SER A 120 10.18 9.65 -20.66
N THR A 121 10.00 8.55 -21.37
CA THR A 121 8.74 8.13 -21.99
C THR A 121 7.97 7.12 -21.10
N SER A 122 8.47 6.82 -19.90
CA SER A 122 7.79 5.94 -18.95
C SER A 122 6.39 6.45 -18.65
N LEU A 123 5.41 5.56 -18.64
CA LEU A 123 4.04 5.86 -18.24
C LEU A 123 3.86 5.87 -16.71
N ILE A 124 4.85 5.40 -15.96
CA ILE A 124 4.89 5.50 -14.50
C ILE A 124 5.60 6.79 -14.16
N ARG A 125 4.88 7.72 -13.53
CA ARG A 125 5.37 9.07 -13.25
C ARG A 125 5.34 9.38 -11.77
N PRO A 126 6.34 10.13 -11.22
CA PRO A 126 6.24 10.69 -9.88
C PRO A 126 5.15 11.77 -9.86
N THR A 127 4.38 11.82 -8.80
CA THR A 127 3.41 12.91 -8.56
C THR A 127 4.09 14.12 -7.92
N GLU A 128 5.23 13.90 -7.23
CA GLU A 128 5.97 14.92 -6.49
C GLU A 128 7.45 14.55 -6.34
N GLY A 129 8.28 15.52 -5.95
CA GLY A 129 9.67 15.28 -5.60
C GLY A 129 9.81 14.74 -4.18
N THR A 130 10.73 13.82 -3.98
CA THR A 130 11.05 13.29 -2.64
C THR A 130 11.98 14.25 -1.88
N ILE A 131 11.71 14.47 -0.60
CA ILE A 131 12.59 15.21 0.31
C ILE A 131 13.80 14.32 0.61
N VAL A 132 14.97 14.72 0.11
CA VAL A 132 16.20 13.90 0.12
C VAL A 132 16.64 13.54 1.56
N GLU A 133 16.49 14.46 2.50
CA GLU A 133 16.85 14.26 3.90
C GLU A 133 16.06 13.14 4.59
N ARG A 134 14.90 12.81 4.07
CA ARG A 134 14.05 11.72 4.58
C ARG A 134 14.39 10.35 4.00
N LEU A 135 15.24 10.28 2.98
CA LEU A 135 15.57 9.02 2.30
C LEU A 135 16.44 8.10 3.17
N ALA A 136 17.48 8.64 3.80
CA ALA A 136 18.44 7.82 4.54
C ALA A 136 17.77 6.96 5.65
N PRO A 137 16.96 7.51 6.56
CA PRO A 137 16.28 6.69 7.58
C PRO A 137 15.31 5.66 6.99
N ARG A 138 14.63 6.00 5.89
CA ARG A 138 13.72 5.08 5.21
C ARG A 138 14.46 3.91 4.56
N ILE A 139 15.65 4.18 3.99
CA ILE A 139 16.54 3.15 3.44
C ILE A 139 17.04 2.23 4.55
N GLU A 140 17.45 2.78 5.70
CA GLU A 140 17.92 1.97 6.83
C GLU A 140 16.85 1.00 7.35
N VAL A 141 15.59 1.45 7.48
CA VAL A 141 14.49 0.56 7.86
C VAL A 141 14.33 -0.60 6.88
N ARG A 142 14.48 -0.33 5.57
CA ARG A 142 14.24 -1.31 4.51
C ARG A 142 15.42 -2.20 4.20
N ARG A 143 16.64 -1.80 4.53
CA ARG A 143 17.88 -2.50 4.14
C ARG A 143 17.85 -3.99 4.49
N ASP A 144 17.38 -4.33 5.69
CA ASP A 144 17.32 -5.70 6.20
C ASP A 144 15.89 -6.07 6.63
N ALA A 145 14.89 -5.45 5.98
CA ALA A 145 13.48 -5.69 6.28
C ALA A 145 12.96 -6.92 5.55
N GLU A 146 12.28 -7.80 6.26
CA GLU A 146 11.59 -8.97 5.69
C GLU A 146 10.23 -8.60 5.06
N LEU A 147 9.71 -7.41 5.39
CA LEU A 147 8.39 -6.94 4.96
C LEU A 147 8.49 -5.52 4.42
N GLU A 148 7.74 -5.22 3.36
CA GLU A 148 7.60 -3.86 2.82
C GLU A 148 6.37 -3.16 3.39
N LEU A 149 6.60 -2.07 4.11
CA LEU A 149 5.57 -1.17 4.66
C LEU A 149 6.14 0.27 4.73
N PRO A 150 5.28 1.30 4.65
CA PRO A 150 3.91 1.32 4.12
C PRO A 150 3.88 1.16 2.59
N HIS A 151 2.73 0.77 2.05
CA HIS A 151 2.56 0.61 0.61
C HIS A 151 2.49 1.96 -0.11
N ILE A 152 2.97 1.99 -1.35
CA ILE A 152 2.90 3.17 -2.23
C ILE A 152 1.49 3.28 -2.80
N LEU A 153 0.94 4.50 -2.80
CA LEU A 153 -0.31 4.81 -3.50
C LEU A 153 0.00 5.23 -4.93
N VAL A 154 -0.49 4.46 -5.89
CA VAL A 154 -0.41 4.77 -7.32
C VAL A 154 -1.79 5.19 -7.80
N LEU A 155 -1.87 6.33 -8.50
CA LEU A 155 -3.08 6.75 -9.19
C LEU A 155 -3.02 6.26 -10.63
N ILE A 156 -4.12 5.72 -11.14
CA ILE A 156 -4.25 5.32 -12.54
C ILE A 156 -5.09 6.35 -13.30
N ASP A 157 -4.66 6.66 -14.51
CA ASP A 157 -5.41 7.49 -15.44
C ASP A 157 -6.35 6.61 -16.28
N ASP A 158 -7.55 6.39 -15.76
CA ASP A 158 -8.57 5.51 -16.35
C ASP A 158 -9.94 6.20 -16.33
N PRO A 159 -10.15 7.20 -17.19
CA PRO A 159 -11.41 7.94 -17.26
C PRO A 159 -12.61 7.08 -17.68
N ALA A 160 -12.37 5.93 -18.31
CA ALA A 160 -13.40 4.96 -18.69
C ALA A 160 -13.78 3.99 -17.55
N CYS A 161 -13.10 4.09 -16.39
CA CYS A 161 -13.35 3.20 -15.24
C CYS A 161 -13.25 1.71 -15.62
N SER A 162 -12.25 1.36 -16.42
CA SER A 162 -12.10 0.04 -17.03
C SER A 162 -11.30 -0.97 -16.18
N VAL A 163 -10.62 -0.51 -15.12
CA VAL A 163 -9.73 -1.35 -14.29
C VAL A 163 -10.38 -1.74 -12.97
N ILE A 164 -10.71 -0.78 -12.11
CA ILE A 164 -11.17 -1.03 -10.74
C ILE A 164 -12.68 -1.33 -10.69
N GLU A 165 -13.48 -0.57 -11.41
CA GLU A 165 -14.94 -0.64 -11.36
C GLU A 165 -15.52 -1.98 -11.79
N PRO A 166 -15.03 -2.67 -12.83
CA PRO A 166 -15.52 -4.01 -13.18
C PRO A 166 -15.33 -5.03 -12.06
N VAL A 167 -14.19 -4.96 -11.35
CA VAL A 167 -13.92 -5.83 -10.19
C VAL A 167 -14.80 -5.44 -9.02
N ALA A 168 -14.96 -4.14 -8.76
CA ALA A 168 -15.82 -3.64 -7.68
C ALA A 168 -17.30 -4.01 -7.87
N ALA A 169 -17.77 -4.11 -9.12
CA ALA A 169 -19.12 -4.56 -9.42
C ALA A 169 -19.35 -6.04 -9.04
N GLU A 170 -18.28 -6.85 -9.05
CA GLU A 170 -18.31 -8.26 -8.67
C GLU A 170 -18.03 -8.49 -7.17
N ARG A 171 -17.86 -7.43 -6.37
CA ARG A 171 -17.40 -7.48 -4.96
C ARG A 171 -18.16 -8.51 -4.11
N SER A 172 -19.47 -8.63 -4.28
CA SER A 172 -20.28 -9.55 -3.48
C SER A 172 -19.96 -11.04 -3.68
N ALA A 173 -19.30 -11.38 -4.78
CA ALA A 173 -18.84 -12.73 -5.09
C ALA A 173 -17.38 -12.96 -4.63
N LEU A 174 -16.65 -11.93 -4.21
CA LEU A 174 -15.28 -12.05 -3.77
C LEU A 174 -15.20 -12.55 -2.32
N ARG A 175 -14.17 -13.33 -2.02
CA ARG A 175 -13.89 -13.78 -0.64
C ARG A 175 -13.34 -12.61 0.17
N ALA A 176 -14.03 -12.25 1.26
CA ALA A 176 -13.53 -11.27 2.20
C ALA A 176 -12.25 -11.78 2.91
N LEU A 177 -11.26 -10.90 3.01
CA LEU A 177 -10.01 -11.15 3.71
C LEU A 177 -9.98 -10.44 5.07
N TYR A 178 -10.46 -9.21 5.10
CA TYR A 178 -10.57 -8.38 6.29
C TYR A 178 -11.70 -7.36 6.13
N ASP A 179 -12.26 -6.96 7.26
CA ASP A 179 -13.33 -5.98 7.35
C ASP A 179 -13.31 -5.39 8.76
N THR A 180 -13.00 -4.08 8.89
CA THR A 180 -12.82 -3.46 10.21
C THR A 180 -12.97 -1.94 10.18
N GLU A 181 -13.36 -1.37 11.32
CA GLU A 181 -13.23 0.06 11.58
C GLU A 181 -11.79 0.40 11.93
N LEU A 182 -11.30 1.53 11.44
CA LEU A 182 -9.98 2.04 11.75
C LEU A 182 -10.02 2.94 12.99
N MET A 183 -8.94 2.91 13.77
CA MET A 183 -8.78 3.75 14.96
C MET A 183 -8.91 5.25 14.65
N GLY A 184 -9.20 6.05 15.67
CA GLY A 184 -9.18 7.51 15.57
C GLY A 184 -10.19 8.10 14.59
N GLY A 185 -11.29 7.40 14.30
CA GLY A 185 -12.28 7.87 13.31
C GLY A 185 -11.78 7.75 11.86
N GLY A 186 -10.77 6.93 11.61
CA GLY A 186 -10.16 6.73 10.29
C GLY A 186 -11.07 6.07 9.24
N GLY A 187 -12.32 5.76 9.63
CA GLY A 187 -13.31 5.13 8.79
C GLY A 187 -13.17 3.62 8.72
N HIS A 188 -13.91 3.03 7.85
CA HIS A 188 -14.00 1.58 7.64
C HIS A 188 -13.11 1.14 6.48
N VAL A 189 -12.43 0.02 6.63
CA VAL A 189 -11.63 -0.61 5.58
C VAL A 189 -12.01 -2.06 5.39
N SER A 190 -12.13 -2.50 4.15
CA SER A 190 -12.31 -3.92 3.80
C SER A 190 -11.42 -4.33 2.64
N GLY A 191 -11.02 -5.59 2.63
CA GLY A 191 -10.23 -6.20 1.56
C GLY A 191 -10.88 -7.50 1.07
N HIS A 192 -10.87 -7.69 -0.25
CA HIS A 192 -11.48 -8.84 -0.90
C HIS A 192 -10.51 -9.45 -1.91
N ALA A 193 -10.28 -10.75 -1.79
CA ALA A 193 -9.40 -11.50 -2.69
C ALA A 193 -10.01 -11.58 -4.09
N LEU A 194 -9.23 -11.21 -5.10
CA LEU A 194 -9.55 -11.52 -6.48
C LEU A 194 -9.24 -13.00 -6.77
N THR A 195 -10.01 -13.60 -7.67
CA THR A 195 -9.60 -14.86 -8.28
C THR A 195 -8.40 -14.62 -9.21
N ALA A 196 -7.67 -15.68 -9.56
CA ALA A 196 -6.55 -15.57 -10.51
C ALA A 196 -7.02 -14.96 -11.85
N GLU A 197 -8.18 -15.38 -12.37
CA GLU A 197 -8.76 -14.87 -13.60
C GLU A 197 -9.07 -13.36 -13.52
N GLN A 198 -9.66 -12.91 -12.40
CA GLN A 198 -9.94 -11.48 -12.18
C GLN A 198 -8.64 -10.68 -12.07
N GLY A 199 -7.63 -11.19 -11.37
CA GLY A 199 -6.31 -10.58 -11.27
C GLY A 199 -5.63 -10.42 -12.62
N GLU A 200 -5.63 -11.46 -13.44
CA GLU A 200 -5.11 -11.40 -14.81
C GLU A 200 -5.90 -10.42 -15.69
N ARG A 201 -7.23 -10.35 -15.52
CA ARG A 201 -8.08 -9.36 -16.22
C ARG A 201 -7.66 -7.92 -15.86
N VAL A 202 -7.38 -7.65 -14.58
CA VAL A 202 -6.86 -6.36 -14.12
C VAL A 202 -5.52 -6.02 -14.76
N VAL A 203 -4.58 -6.95 -14.78
CA VAL A 203 -3.25 -6.75 -15.41
C VAL A 203 -3.41 -6.45 -16.89
N ARG A 204 -4.26 -7.19 -17.61
CA ARG A 204 -4.56 -6.90 -19.04
C ARG A 204 -5.21 -5.54 -19.25
N ALA A 205 -6.12 -5.11 -18.37
CA ALA A 205 -6.76 -3.80 -18.46
C ALA A 205 -5.73 -2.66 -18.28
N LEU A 206 -4.81 -2.80 -17.30
CA LEU A 206 -3.70 -1.86 -17.11
C LEU A 206 -2.76 -1.82 -18.33
N GLN A 207 -2.48 -2.99 -18.93
CA GLN A 207 -1.70 -3.06 -20.16
C GLN A 207 -2.38 -2.33 -21.33
N ALA A 208 -3.70 -2.47 -21.46
CA ALA A 208 -4.47 -1.79 -22.49
C ALA A 208 -4.45 -0.25 -22.33
N LEU A 209 -4.47 0.26 -21.08
CA LEU A 209 -4.31 1.69 -20.80
C LEU A 209 -2.93 2.23 -21.21
N ALA A 210 -1.91 1.40 -21.15
CA ALA A 210 -0.54 1.75 -21.46
C ALA A 210 -0.18 1.64 -22.95
N GLU A 211 -1.09 1.16 -23.80
CA GLU A 211 -0.85 1.10 -25.25
C GLU A 211 -0.67 2.51 -25.83
N PRO A 212 0.41 2.76 -26.62
CA PRO A 212 0.72 4.09 -27.13
C PRO A 212 -0.43 4.72 -27.91
N SER A 213 -1.17 3.93 -28.68
CA SER A 213 -2.33 4.40 -29.44
C SER A 213 -3.49 4.83 -28.55
N ALA A 214 -3.75 4.11 -27.47
CA ALA A 214 -4.77 4.45 -26.48
C ALA A 214 -4.39 5.72 -25.72
N PHE A 215 -3.12 5.88 -25.36
CA PHE A 215 -2.60 7.10 -24.73
C PHE A 215 -2.70 8.30 -25.67
N ALA A 216 -2.24 8.17 -26.92
CA ALA A 216 -2.30 9.22 -27.92
C ALA A 216 -3.74 9.67 -28.20
N ALA A 217 -4.68 8.74 -28.32
CA ALA A 217 -6.10 9.04 -28.51
C ALA A 217 -6.69 9.80 -27.32
N ARG A 218 -6.31 9.43 -26.09
CA ARG A 218 -6.82 10.03 -24.86
C ARG A 218 -6.38 11.49 -24.68
N TYR A 219 -5.13 11.78 -25.05
CA TYR A 219 -4.54 13.12 -24.88
C TYR A 219 -4.43 13.93 -26.15
N ALA A 220 -4.93 13.43 -27.27
CA ALA A 220 -4.81 14.05 -28.60
C ALA A 220 -3.33 14.39 -28.97
N VAL A 221 -2.39 13.57 -28.52
CA VAL A 221 -0.96 13.71 -28.79
C VAL A 221 -0.61 12.83 -29.99
N PRO A 222 0.16 13.32 -31.00
CA PRO A 222 0.62 12.45 -32.08
C PRO A 222 1.37 11.25 -31.54
N ALA A 223 1.04 10.05 -32.03
CA ALA A 223 1.81 8.86 -31.76
C ALA A 223 3.19 9.06 -32.42
N GLY A 224 4.20 9.29 -31.57
CA GLY A 224 5.59 9.41 -31.99
C GLY A 224 6.26 8.06 -32.17
#